data_aad86819eb2e6b7cdda88c622aeb5fa2
#
_entry.id   aad86819eb2e6b7cdda88c622aeb5fa2
#
_cell.length_a   1.000
_cell.length_b   1.000
_cell.length_c   1.000
_cell.angle_alpha   90.00
_cell.angle_beta   90.00
_cell.angle_gamma   90.00
#
_symmetry.space_group_name_H-M   'P 1'
#
loop_
_entity.id
_entity.type
_entity.pdbx_description
1 polymer ?
#
loop_
_entity_poly.entity_id
_entity_poly.type
_entity_poly.pdbx_seq_one_letter_code
_entity_poly.pdbx_strand_id
1 'polypeptide(L)'
;MMRYLLLLSTLLIFKIMPAQNWIDSLDNYAREKISPPATFFPGWQNAALLHAMELQYDMMPTAEKQKYFDYVKIAMDRNLLIMTGLWPNPTSAGNGVGFLYRVTRNPIYLQVANRIYNQYKNILKTSNGGVSHVPYAPELWDDTVYMIGVFLLSMYRATNDESYILELIEQIEKHKEKLVVDDWGL
;
A
#
# COMPACT_ATOMS: atom_id res chain seq x y z
N MET A 1 -10.45 46.01 -28.69
CA MET A 1 -10.32 45.47 -27.33
C MET A 1 -10.89 44.05 -27.17
N MET A 2 -12.04 43.72 -27.73
CA MET A 2 -12.71 42.40 -27.60
C MET A 2 -11.95 41.21 -28.24
N ARG A 3 -11.16 41.41 -29.32
CA ARG A 3 -10.36 40.33 -29.97
C ARG A 3 -9.18 39.85 -29.14
N TYR A 4 -8.60 40.68 -28.28
CA TYR A 4 -7.47 40.28 -27.41
C TYR A 4 -7.92 39.55 -26.16
N LEU A 5 -9.15 39.77 -25.67
CA LEU A 5 -9.74 39.05 -24.56
C LEU A 5 -10.03 37.57 -24.93
N LEU A 6 -10.48 37.32 -26.16
CA LEU A 6 -10.73 35.95 -26.66
C LEU A 6 -9.43 35.15 -26.84
N LEU A 7 -8.34 35.79 -27.28
CA LEU A 7 -7.04 35.16 -27.41
C LEU A 7 -6.39 34.84 -26.03
N LEU A 8 -6.57 35.72 -25.03
CA LEU A 8 -6.09 35.44 -23.67
C LEU A 8 -6.88 34.33 -22.99
N SER A 9 -8.19 34.23 -23.20
CA SER A 9 -9.02 33.17 -22.63
C SER A 9 -8.71 31.80 -23.26
N THR A 10 -8.44 31.71 -24.55
CA THR A 10 -8.01 30.49 -25.22
C THR A 10 -6.59 30.06 -24.81
N LEU A 11 -5.66 31.00 -24.61
CA LEU A 11 -4.31 30.69 -24.10
C LEU A 11 -4.31 30.23 -22.65
N LEU A 12 -5.20 30.71 -21.80
CA LEU A 12 -5.38 30.24 -20.42
C LEU A 12 -5.99 28.83 -20.34
N ILE A 13 -6.93 28.53 -21.24
CA ILE A 13 -7.56 27.18 -21.31
C ILE A 13 -6.53 26.13 -21.75
N PHE A 14 -5.64 26.45 -22.69
CA PHE A 14 -4.59 25.53 -23.13
C PHE A 14 -3.48 25.27 -22.10
N LYS A 15 -3.28 26.11 -21.08
CA LYS A 15 -2.26 25.92 -20.04
C LYS A 15 -2.70 25.05 -18.86
N ILE A 16 -4.00 24.84 -18.68
CA ILE A 16 -4.54 24.09 -17.54
C ILE A 16 -4.81 22.60 -17.88
N MET A 17 -5.04 22.27 -19.16
CA MET A 17 -5.42 20.93 -19.58
C MET A 17 -4.31 19.85 -19.67
N PRO A 18 -3.00 20.15 -19.89
CA PRO A 18 -2.04 19.08 -20.10
C PRO A 18 -1.65 18.31 -18.84
N ALA A 19 -1.64 18.96 -17.68
CA ALA A 19 -1.16 18.32 -16.44
C ALA A 19 -2.15 17.29 -15.88
N GLN A 20 -3.43 17.56 -15.94
CA GLN A 20 -4.47 16.65 -15.45
C GLN A 20 -4.58 15.39 -16.33
N ASN A 21 -4.46 15.53 -17.65
CA ASN A 21 -4.60 14.41 -18.58
C ASN A 21 -3.53 13.32 -18.44
N TRP A 22 -2.27 13.66 -18.11
CA TRP A 22 -1.24 12.64 -17.96
C TRP A 22 -1.37 11.88 -16.63
N ILE A 23 -1.81 12.57 -15.56
CA ILE A 23 -2.06 11.93 -14.25
C ILE A 23 -3.19 10.91 -14.40
N ASP A 24 -4.32 11.30 -15.00
CA ASP A 24 -5.46 10.41 -15.25
C ASP A 24 -5.07 9.24 -16.17
N SER A 25 -4.24 9.51 -17.18
CA SER A 25 -3.73 8.46 -18.08
C SER A 25 -2.82 7.48 -17.37
N LEU A 26 -1.94 7.96 -16.47
CA LEU A 26 -1.06 7.10 -15.67
C LEU A 26 -1.86 6.26 -14.66
N ASP A 27 -2.83 6.87 -13.97
CA ASP A 27 -3.73 6.18 -13.05
C ASP A 27 -4.52 5.06 -13.75
N ASN A 28 -5.14 5.37 -14.89
CA ASN A 28 -5.85 4.38 -15.69
C ASN A 28 -4.92 3.27 -16.19
N TYR A 29 -3.73 3.62 -16.68
CA TYR A 29 -2.75 2.66 -17.16
C TYR A 29 -2.29 1.71 -16.03
N ALA A 30 -2.01 2.25 -14.85
CA ALA A 30 -1.62 1.45 -13.69
C ALA A 30 -2.70 0.44 -13.31
N ARG A 31 -3.96 0.87 -13.22
CA ARG A 31 -5.09 0.01 -12.82
C ARG A 31 -5.52 -1.00 -13.89
N GLU A 32 -5.42 -0.64 -15.17
CA GLU A 32 -5.99 -1.45 -16.25
C GLU A 32 -4.95 -2.29 -16.99
N LYS A 33 -3.70 -1.82 -17.07
CA LYS A 33 -2.66 -2.44 -17.92
C LYS A 33 -1.53 -3.07 -17.10
N ILE A 34 -1.04 -2.39 -16.05
CA ILE A 34 0.06 -2.93 -15.25
C ILE A 34 -0.46 -4.03 -14.34
N SER A 35 -1.52 -3.79 -13.60
CA SER A 35 -2.08 -4.77 -12.66
C SER A 35 -3.61 -4.73 -12.67
N PRO A 36 -4.26 -5.29 -13.70
CA PRO A 36 -5.72 -5.37 -13.72
C PRO A 36 -6.24 -6.12 -12.48
N PRO A 37 -7.28 -5.61 -11.79
CA PRO A 37 -7.74 -6.20 -10.54
C PRO A 37 -8.30 -7.61 -10.72
N ALA A 38 -8.74 -7.94 -11.92
CA ALA A 38 -9.24 -9.28 -12.27
C ALA A 38 -8.12 -10.34 -12.33
N THR A 39 -6.88 -9.96 -12.55
CA THR A 39 -5.71 -10.84 -12.63
C THR A 39 -4.67 -10.52 -11.54
N PHE A 40 -5.06 -9.70 -10.57
CA PHE A 40 -4.20 -9.32 -9.46
C PHE A 40 -3.68 -10.56 -8.70
N PHE A 41 -2.38 -10.55 -8.42
CA PHE A 41 -1.73 -11.54 -7.56
C PHE A 41 -1.11 -10.84 -6.33
N PRO A 42 -1.33 -11.35 -5.08
CA PRO A 42 -0.78 -10.74 -3.87
C PRO A 42 0.74 -10.88 -3.80
N GLY A 43 1.45 -9.83 -4.14
CA GLY A 43 2.89 -9.73 -4.09
C GLY A 43 3.32 -8.29 -3.82
N TRP A 44 4.58 -8.07 -3.51
CA TRP A 44 5.07 -6.76 -3.07
C TRP A 44 4.86 -5.64 -4.10
N GLN A 45 5.07 -5.90 -5.40
CA GLN A 45 4.85 -4.90 -6.46
C GLN A 45 3.40 -4.43 -6.48
N ASN A 46 2.48 -5.38 -6.40
CA ASN A 46 1.06 -5.11 -6.41
C ASN A 46 0.58 -4.50 -5.07
N ALA A 47 1.25 -4.82 -3.96
CA ALA A 47 0.98 -4.21 -2.67
C ALA A 47 1.27 -2.71 -2.66
N ALA A 48 2.34 -2.27 -3.33
CA ALA A 48 2.62 -0.85 -3.50
C ALA A 48 1.50 -0.14 -4.28
N LEU A 49 0.94 -0.79 -5.31
CA LEU A 49 -0.20 -0.25 -6.04
C LEU A 49 -1.48 -0.21 -5.19
N LEU A 50 -1.74 -1.24 -4.36
CA LEU A 50 -2.86 -1.21 -3.41
C LEU A 50 -2.74 -0.04 -2.43
N HIS A 51 -1.55 0.20 -1.91
CA HIS A 51 -1.27 1.33 -1.02
C HIS A 51 -1.52 2.67 -1.73
N ALA A 52 -1.06 2.80 -2.98
CA ALA A 52 -1.37 3.99 -3.78
C ALA A 52 -2.88 4.18 -4.00
N MET A 53 -3.64 3.10 -4.26
CA MET A 53 -5.10 3.17 -4.40
C MET A 53 -5.79 3.58 -3.09
N GLU A 54 -5.30 3.10 -1.94
CA GLU A 54 -5.79 3.51 -0.62
C GLU A 54 -5.56 5.02 -0.39
N LEU A 55 -4.36 5.52 -0.69
CA LEU A 55 -4.04 6.94 -0.56
C LEU A 55 -4.90 7.80 -1.50
N GLN A 56 -5.08 7.38 -2.74
CA GLN A 56 -5.95 8.08 -3.68
C GLN A 56 -7.41 8.09 -3.18
N TYR A 57 -7.91 6.96 -2.67
CA TYR A 57 -9.23 6.92 -2.06
C TYR A 57 -9.39 7.95 -0.94
N ASP A 58 -8.39 8.10 -0.08
CA ASP A 58 -8.46 9.04 1.04
C ASP A 58 -8.38 10.51 0.59
N MET A 59 -7.64 10.79 -0.47
CA MET A 59 -7.40 12.15 -0.98
C MET A 59 -8.47 12.66 -1.94
N MET A 60 -9.16 11.77 -2.67
CA MET A 60 -10.09 12.18 -3.72
C MET A 60 -11.46 12.61 -3.19
N PRO A 61 -12.16 13.52 -3.92
CA PRO A 61 -13.56 13.82 -3.66
C PRO A 61 -14.45 12.59 -3.74
N THR A 62 -15.57 12.60 -3.04
CA THR A 62 -16.49 11.44 -2.92
C THR A 62 -16.90 10.84 -4.28
N ALA A 63 -17.11 11.66 -5.29
CA ALA A 63 -17.51 11.19 -6.63
C ALA A 63 -16.42 10.34 -7.33
N GLU A 64 -15.16 10.52 -6.97
CA GLU A 64 -14.03 9.83 -7.62
C GLU A 64 -13.47 8.67 -6.80
N LYS A 65 -13.81 8.58 -5.52
CA LYS A 65 -13.31 7.54 -4.62
C LYS A 65 -13.67 6.13 -5.04
N GLN A 66 -14.85 5.98 -5.65
CA GLN A 66 -15.43 4.66 -5.93
C GLN A 66 -14.52 3.80 -6.81
N LYS A 67 -13.87 4.39 -7.82
CA LYS A 67 -12.98 3.64 -8.73
C LYS A 67 -11.80 2.98 -8.01
N TYR A 68 -11.24 3.64 -6.97
CA TYR A 68 -10.14 3.10 -6.16
C TYR A 68 -10.61 2.01 -5.19
N PHE A 69 -11.76 2.22 -4.57
CA PHE A 69 -12.40 1.21 -3.74
C PHE A 69 -12.71 -0.05 -4.55
N ASP A 70 -13.33 0.09 -5.71
CA ASP A 70 -13.70 -1.04 -6.57
C ASP A 70 -12.47 -1.81 -7.03
N TYR A 71 -11.38 -1.11 -7.38
CA TYR A 71 -10.12 -1.73 -7.73
C TYR A 71 -9.62 -2.64 -6.59
N VAL A 72 -9.47 -2.08 -5.38
CA VAL A 72 -8.96 -2.84 -4.23
C VAL A 72 -9.92 -3.98 -3.88
N LYS A 73 -11.23 -3.73 -3.92
CA LYS A 73 -12.23 -4.75 -3.61
C LYS A 73 -12.18 -5.94 -4.57
N ILE A 74 -12.15 -5.70 -5.88
CA ILE A 74 -12.06 -6.77 -6.88
C ILE A 74 -10.76 -7.56 -6.72
N ALA A 75 -9.63 -6.86 -6.54
CA ALA A 75 -8.33 -7.47 -6.36
C ALA A 75 -8.28 -8.36 -5.11
N MET A 76 -8.83 -7.90 -3.98
CA MET A 76 -8.78 -8.65 -2.72
C MET A 76 -9.80 -9.79 -2.66
N ASP A 77 -11.05 -9.58 -3.05
CA ASP A 77 -12.09 -10.60 -2.98
C ASP A 77 -11.71 -11.89 -3.73
N ARG A 78 -10.97 -11.77 -4.81
CA ARG A 78 -10.45 -12.92 -5.57
C ARG A 78 -9.32 -13.67 -4.89
N ASN A 79 -8.63 -13.03 -3.94
CA ASN A 79 -7.40 -13.54 -3.37
C ASN A 79 -7.49 -13.87 -1.87
N LEU A 80 -8.64 -13.67 -1.22
CA LEU A 80 -8.80 -13.83 0.24
C LEU A 80 -8.26 -15.16 0.76
N LEU A 81 -8.40 -16.25 0.00
CA LEU A 81 -7.97 -17.59 0.43
C LEU A 81 -6.45 -17.78 0.36
N ILE A 82 -5.79 -17.15 -0.59
CA ILE A 82 -4.34 -17.33 -0.85
C ILE A 82 -3.47 -16.29 -0.19
N MET A 83 -4.05 -15.23 0.38
CA MET A 83 -3.28 -14.20 1.09
C MET A 83 -2.61 -14.79 2.32
N THR A 84 -1.34 -14.43 2.51
CA THR A 84 -0.49 -14.99 3.56
C THR A 84 0.46 -13.95 4.14
N GLY A 85 0.90 -14.18 5.39
CA GLY A 85 1.90 -13.36 6.09
C GLY A 85 3.17 -14.14 6.44
N LEU A 86 3.52 -15.19 5.66
CA LEU A 86 4.63 -16.09 5.97
C LEU A 86 6.02 -15.46 5.78
N TRP A 87 6.14 -14.38 5.02
CA TRP A 87 7.33 -13.52 4.89
C TRP A 87 6.92 -12.13 4.40
N PRO A 88 7.80 -11.10 4.43
CA PRO A 88 7.44 -9.70 4.20
C PRO A 88 6.70 -9.40 2.89
N ASN A 89 7.17 -9.96 1.77
CA ASN A 89 6.59 -9.65 0.45
C ASN A 89 5.08 -9.95 0.34
N PRO A 90 4.56 -11.15 0.67
CA PRO A 90 3.12 -11.40 0.65
C PRO A 90 2.39 -10.70 1.80
N THR A 91 3.05 -10.45 2.95
CA THR A 91 2.44 -9.71 4.07
C THR A 91 2.03 -8.30 3.63
N SER A 92 2.83 -7.66 2.77
CA SER A 92 2.56 -6.30 2.28
C SER A 92 1.19 -6.16 1.62
N ALA A 93 0.73 -7.17 0.86
CA ALA A 93 -0.59 -7.15 0.21
C ALA A 93 -1.76 -7.18 1.21
N GLY A 94 -1.50 -7.49 2.47
CA GLY A 94 -2.46 -7.39 3.58
C GLY A 94 -3.01 -5.98 3.80
N ASN A 95 -2.33 -4.93 3.29
CA ASN A 95 -2.82 -3.56 3.36
C ASN A 95 -4.20 -3.41 2.70
N GLY A 96 -4.44 -4.10 1.57
CA GLY A 96 -5.72 -4.06 0.88
C GLY A 96 -6.89 -4.60 1.70
N VAL A 97 -6.70 -5.69 2.46
CA VAL A 97 -7.78 -6.20 3.33
C VAL A 97 -7.98 -5.33 4.57
N GLY A 98 -6.92 -4.75 5.12
CA GLY A 98 -7.02 -3.74 6.18
C GLY A 98 -7.82 -2.52 5.72
N PHE A 99 -7.51 -1.99 4.54
CA PHE A 99 -8.27 -0.91 3.92
C PHE A 99 -9.76 -1.27 3.74
N LEU A 100 -10.06 -2.44 3.17
CA LEU A 100 -11.46 -2.87 2.97
C LEU A 100 -12.21 -3.02 4.29
N TYR A 101 -11.58 -3.55 5.34
CA TYR A 101 -12.21 -3.58 6.66
C TYR A 101 -12.44 -2.17 7.20
N ARG A 102 -11.48 -1.27 7.05
CA ARG A 102 -11.62 0.13 7.47
C ARG A 102 -12.85 0.80 6.86
N VAL A 103 -13.08 0.59 5.57
CA VAL A 103 -14.15 1.25 4.81
C VAL A 103 -15.49 0.55 4.97
N THR A 104 -15.52 -0.79 4.96
CA THR A 104 -16.79 -1.55 4.88
C THR A 104 -17.27 -2.12 6.21
N ARG A 105 -16.37 -2.29 7.18
CA ARG A 105 -16.59 -3.03 8.43
C ARG A 105 -17.03 -4.48 8.22
N ASN A 106 -16.84 -5.03 7.03
CA ASN A 106 -17.14 -6.44 6.76
C ASN A 106 -16.12 -7.34 7.49
N PRO A 107 -16.57 -8.23 8.40
CA PRO A 107 -15.69 -9.02 9.26
C PRO A 107 -14.80 -10.01 8.50
N ILE A 108 -15.14 -10.39 7.27
CA ILE A 108 -14.31 -11.31 6.48
C ILE A 108 -12.91 -10.73 6.23
N TYR A 109 -12.81 -9.41 5.98
CA TYR A 109 -11.54 -8.76 5.75
C TYR A 109 -10.68 -8.72 7.03
N LEU A 110 -11.30 -8.47 8.18
CA LEU A 110 -10.59 -8.55 9.47
C LEU A 110 -10.10 -9.96 9.79
N GLN A 111 -10.89 -10.99 9.48
CA GLN A 111 -10.49 -12.38 9.67
C GLN A 111 -9.26 -12.71 8.82
N VAL A 112 -9.23 -12.29 7.55
CA VAL A 112 -8.07 -12.49 6.67
C VAL A 112 -6.88 -11.69 7.17
N ALA A 113 -7.05 -10.44 7.55
CA ALA A 113 -6.00 -9.58 8.08
C ALA A 113 -5.39 -10.17 9.37
N ASN A 114 -6.20 -10.68 10.29
CA ASN A 114 -5.75 -11.35 11.51
C ASN A 114 -4.98 -12.66 11.20
N ARG A 115 -5.39 -13.41 10.17
CA ARG A 115 -4.65 -14.58 9.71
C ARG A 115 -3.26 -14.20 9.22
N ILE A 116 -3.17 -13.15 8.39
CA ILE A 116 -1.89 -12.61 7.90
C ILE A 116 -1.03 -12.16 9.07
N TYR A 117 -1.59 -11.42 10.02
CA TYR A 117 -0.87 -10.94 11.19
C TYR A 117 -0.34 -12.08 12.07
N ASN A 118 -1.16 -13.09 12.32
CA ASN A 118 -0.73 -14.26 13.08
C ASN A 118 0.42 -15.02 12.41
N GLN A 119 0.42 -15.11 11.08
CA GLN A 119 1.53 -15.69 10.31
C GLN A 119 2.77 -14.78 10.37
N TYR A 120 2.59 -13.48 10.18
CA TYR A 120 3.65 -12.47 10.28
C TYR A 120 4.39 -12.55 11.63
N LYS A 121 3.69 -12.73 12.75
CA LYS A 121 4.30 -12.85 14.08
C LYS A 121 5.28 -14.02 14.19
N ASN A 122 5.15 -15.03 13.34
CA ASN A 122 5.99 -16.22 13.29
C ASN A 122 7.08 -16.17 12.21
N ILE A 123 7.24 -15.04 11.50
CA ILE A 123 8.35 -14.86 10.54
C ILE A 123 9.68 -15.00 11.30
N LEU A 124 10.66 -15.61 10.63
CA LEU A 124 12.03 -15.71 11.14
C LEU A 124 12.57 -14.33 11.51
N LYS A 125 13.28 -14.26 12.62
CA LYS A 125 13.88 -13.01 13.12
C LYS A 125 15.39 -13.15 13.23
N THR A 126 16.08 -12.05 13.07
CA THR A 126 17.52 -11.93 13.34
C THR A 126 17.79 -11.90 14.84
N SER A 127 19.07 -11.97 15.23
CA SER A 127 19.48 -11.99 16.65
C SER A 127 19.04 -10.75 17.44
N ASN A 128 18.87 -9.59 16.78
CA ASN A 128 18.32 -8.39 17.42
C ASN A 128 16.78 -8.32 17.38
N GLY A 129 16.12 -9.35 16.83
CA GLY A 129 14.66 -9.43 16.73
C GLY A 129 14.07 -8.73 15.52
N GLY A 130 14.86 -8.24 14.58
CA GLY A 130 14.39 -7.71 13.31
C GLY A 130 13.77 -8.81 12.44
N VAL A 131 12.66 -8.52 11.78
CA VAL A 131 11.97 -9.47 10.89
C VAL A 131 12.83 -9.75 9.67
N SER A 132 13.10 -11.03 9.40
CA SER A 132 13.89 -11.43 8.23
C SER A 132 13.13 -11.22 6.94
N HIS A 133 13.84 -10.75 5.91
CA HIS A 133 13.25 -10.60 4.57
C HIS A 133 12.96 -11.95 3.91
N VAL A 134 13.80 -12.94 4.14
CA VAL A 134 13.69 -14.27 3.52
C VAL A 134 13.33 -15.35 4.58
N PRO A 135 12.57 -16.39 4.18
CA PRO A 135 12.07 -17.38 5.14
C PRO A 135 13.12 -18.45 5.56
N TYR A 136 14.27 -18.51 4.88
CA TYR A 136 15.26 -19.57 5.04
C TYR A 136 16.58 -19.12 5.70
N ALA A 137 16.78 -17.81 5.87
CA ALA A 137 17.97 -17.23 6.51
C ALA A 137 17.59 -15.95 7.28
N PRO A 138 18.25 -15.65 8.42
CA PRO A 138 17.98 -14.44 9.20
C PRO A 138 18.66 -13.22 8.56
N GLU A 139 18.08 -12.67 7.49
CA GLU A 139 18.59 -11.53 6.72
C GLU A 139 17.71 -10.30 6.85
N LEU A 140 18.30 -9.15 7.17
CA LEU A 140 17.62 -7.85 7.14
C LEU A 140 17.85 -7.17 5.80
N TRP A 141 16.77 -6.68 5.22
CA TRP A 141 16.77 -5.83 4.03
C TRP A 141 16.00 -4.55 4.36
N ASP A 142 16.40 -3.43 3.78
CA ASP A 142 15.79 -2.12 4.02
C ASP A 142 14.32 -2.07 3.57
N ASP A 143 13.99 -2.69 2.44
CA ASP A 143 12.63 -2.76 1.92
C ASP A 143 11.67 -3.57 2.79
N THR A 144 12.19 -4.47 3.66
CA THR A 144 11.38 -5.23 4.62
C THR A 144 10.52 -4.32 5.48
N VAL A 145 11.08 -3.18 5.90
CA VAL A 145 10.37 -2.19 6.73
C VAL A 145 9.16 -1.64 5.97
N TYR A 146 9.30 -1.35 4.68
CA TYR A 146 8.17 -0.94 3.86
C TYR A 146 7.13 -2.06 3.73
N MET A 147 7.56 -3.30 3.41
CA MET A 147 6.66 -4.43 3.17
C MET A 147 5.76 -4.74 4.37
N ILE A 148 6.35 -4.83 5.56
CA ILE A 148 5.56 -5.05 6.78
C ILE A 148 4.85 -3.78 7.23
N GLY A 149 5.46 -2.62 7.00
CA GLY A 149 4.96 -1.32 7.46
C GLY A 149 3.63 -0.94 6.85
N VAL A 150 3.45 -1.12 5.54
CA VAL A 150 2.18 -0.79 4.87
C VAL A 150 1.04 -1.66 5.40
N PHE A 151 1.30 -2.91 5.77
CA PHE A 151 0.31 -3.78 6.39
C PHE A 151 -0.01 -3.36 7.83
N LEU A 152 1.01 -3.18 8.68
CA LEU A 152 0.82 -2.78 10.08
C LEU A 152 0.12 -1.41 10.18
N LEU A 153 0.50 -0.45 9.34
CA LEU A 153 -0.16 0.85 9.26
C LEU A 153 -1.63 0.71 8.86
N SER A 154 -1.92 -0.14 7.87
CA SER A 154 -3.30 -0.40 7.44
C SER A 154 -4.14 -1.03 8.57
N MET A 155 -3.54 -1.95 9.35
CA MET A 155 -4.19 -2.55 10.53
C MET A 155 -4.48 -1.51 11.62
N TYR A 156 -3.52 -0.65 11.94
CA TYR A 156 -3.74 0.47 12.86
C TYR A 156 -4.91 1.35 12.41
N ARG A 157 -4.91 1.80 11.16
CA ARG A 157 -5.98 2.65 10.59
C ARG A 157 -7.34 1.96 10.57
N ALA A 158 -7.36 0.63 10.48
CA ALA A 158 -8.58 -0.18 10.43
C ALA A 158 -9.18 -0.46 11.82
N THR A 159 -8.35 -0.64 12.84
CA THR A 159 -8.74 -1.11 14.17
C THR A 159 -8.57 -0.05 15.27
N ASN A 160 -7.73 0.94 15.04
CA ASN A 160 -7.27 1.93 16.05
C ASN A 160 -6.50 1.26 17.22
N ASP A 161 -5.90 0.09 16.98
CA ASP A 161 -5.06 -0.61 17.96
C ASP A 161 -3.60 -0.15 17.78
N GLU A 162 -3.10 0.59 18.76
CA GLU A 162 -1.75 1.17 18.75
C GLU A 162 -0.63 0.11 18.75
N SER A 163 -0.91 -1.14 19.13
CA SER A 163 0.09 -2.20 19.12
C SER A 163 0.72 -2.41 17.74
N TYR A 164 -0.02 -2.18 16.65
CA TYR A 164 0.51 -2.29 15.29
C TYR A 164 1.54 -1.20 14.98
N ILE A 165 1.30 0.04 15.43
CA ILE A 165 2.27 1.15 15.24
C ILE A 165 3.49 0.95 16.13
N LEU A 166 3.31 0.52 17.36
CA LEU A 166 4.44 0.24 18.26
C LEU A 166 5.33 -0.87 17.70
N GLU A 167 4.74 -1.92 17.14
CA GLU A 167 5.50 -2.98 16.47
C GLU A 167 6.23 -2.48 15.23
N LEU A 168 5.61 -1.62 14.42
CA LEU A 168 6.27 -1.00 13.26
C LEU A 168 7.48 -0.16 13.69
N ILE A 169 7.32 0.67 14.71
CA ILE A 169 8.43 1.49 15.26
C ILE A 169 9.56 0.59 15.75
N GLU A 170 9.24 -0.48 16.49
CA GLU A 170 10.23 -1.47 16.94
C GLU A 170 11.00 -2.08 15.76
N GLN A 171 10.32 -2.45 14.69
CA GLN A 171 10.98 -3.00 13.51
C GLN A 171 11.85 -1.97 12.78
N ILE A 172 11.42 -0.73 12.69
CA ILE A 172 12.25 0.36 12.13
C ILE A 172 13.56 0.49 12.92
N GLU A 173 13.50 0.54 14.25
CA GLU A 173 14.70 0.68 15.08
C GLU A 173 15.65 -0.53 14.96
N LYS A 174 15.09 -1.75 14.89
CA LYS A 174 15.89 -2.98 14.70
C LYS A 174 16.60 -3.04 13.35
N HIS A 175 15.94 -2.59 12.28
CA HIS A 175 16.56 -2.50 10.96
C HIS A 175 17.62 -1.39 10.93
N LYS A 176 17.29 -0.21 11.47
CA LYS A 176 18.23 0.90 11.60
C LYS A 176 19.52 0.48 12.34
N GLU A 177 19.41 -0.21 13.48
CA GLU A 177 20.54 -0.70 14.25
C GLU A 177 21.55 -1.50 13.42
N LYS A 178 21.09 -2.24 12.42
CA LYS A 178 21.92 -3.16 11.62
C LYS A 178 22.26 -2.67 10.22
N LEU A 179 21.44 -1.82 9.64
CA LEU A 179 21.60 -1.39 8.26
C LEU A 179 22.21 0.01 8.12
N VAL A 180 22.10 0.84 9.17
CA VAL A 180 22.75 2.17 9.15
C VAL A 180 24.25 2.03 9.36
N VAL A 181 25.01 2.63 8.46
CA VAL A 181 26.48 2.75 8.54
C VAL A 181 26.79 4.20 8.88
N ASP A 182 27.39 4.43 10.06
CA ASP A 182 27.63 5.78 10.64
C ASP A 182 28.34 6.75 9.69
N ASP A 183 29.27 6.25 8.87
CA ASP A 183 30.06 7.06 7.95
C ASP A 183 29.30 7.51 6.69
N TRP A 184 28.15 6.93 6.38
CA TRP A 184 27.40 7.16 5.15
C TRP A 184 26.04 7.82 5.39
N GLY A 185 25.59 7.94 6.63
CA GLY A 185 24.28 8.51 6.97
C GLY A 185 23.07 7.70 6.45
N LEU A 186 23.30 6.43 6.10
CA LEU A 186 22.29 5.50 5.62
C LEU A 186 21.99 4.47 6.70
#